data_d9e81e83b02dd7b1e359f79a95d5035e
#
_entry.id   d9e81e83b02dd7b1e359f79a95d5035e
#
_cell.length_a   1.000
_cell.length_b   1.000
_cell.length_c   1.000
_cell.angle_alpha   90.00
_cell.angle_beta   90.00
_cell.angle_gamma   90.00
#
_symmetry.space_group_name_H-M   'P 1'
#
loop_
_entity.id
_entity.type
_entity.pdbx_description
1 polymer ?
#
loop_
_entity_poly.entity_id
_entity_poly.type
_entity_poly.pdbx_seq_one_letter_code
_entity_poly.pdbx_strand_id
1 'polypeptide(L)'
;MSEDPDFLSILNIRLSQLKNMFDNSYNQLIAYCNNQRNMILNANIPHQQKMYYINQVRTYFKNQYNGIKGKYDADILNAKQEHEQFMKLFSIQEEEEQAQAPAPVVEEEQAQEQEPAPIVTFNPNKKALLIGCNYTGTQHKLNGCINDVNNIRDRLSKKYLFEDIITMTDKTDVKPTKNNIVEGLKNLLSNNNPGDILFFSFSGHGTNTIDTSGDEKDGRDEMLVPLDMDCISDDEIKSIIQTHLNKDVTLFALIDCCHSGSILDLRYQYSNNDSDNTISNNQGNYNTIGNVIMVSGCMDKQTSADAYISSNFQGAMTWSFLKTIKENSSICWRDLIVNMRSLLKKSKYTQIPMLSSGNELDLNNKLCLL
;
A
#
# COMPACT_ATOMS: atom_id res chain seq x y z
N MET A 1 -7.18 -9.35 44.33
CA MET A 1 -7.73 -9.65 43.00
C MET A 1 -6.60 -10.30 42.20
N SER A 2 -6.68 -11.61 41.95
CA SER A 2 -5.70 -12.28 41.07
C SER A 2 -6.03 -11.92 39.65
N GLU A 3 -5.11 -11.25 38.94
CA GLU A 3 -5.22 -11.04 37.49
C GLU A 3 -5.51 -12.40 36.82
N ASP A 4 -6.55 -12.43 36.03
CA ASP A 4 -6.89 -13.65 35.28
C ASP A 4 -5.69 -14.01 34.39
N PRO A 5 -5.10 -15.21 34.53
CA PRO A 5 -3.88 -15.62 33.84
C PRO A 5 -4.00 -15.54 32.31
N ASP A 6 -5.21 -15.64 31.75
CA ASP A 6 -5.44 -15.57 30.31
C ASP A 6 -5.24 -14.15 29.74
N PHE A 7 -5.66 -13.12 30.42
CA PHE A 7 -5.52 -11.74 29.96
C PHE A 7 -4.10 -11.21 30.06
N LEU A 8 -3.37 -11.57 31.11
CA LEU A 8 -1.96 -11.26 31.25
C LEU A 8 -1.14 -11.96 30.13
N SER A 9 -1.55 -13.18 29.75
CA SER A 9 -0.91 -13.90 28.67
C SER A 9 -1.07 -13.21 27.31
N ILE A 10 -2.24 -12.65 27.01
CA ILE A 10 -2.51 -11.88 25.78
C ILE A 10 -1.62 -10.63 25.70
N LEU A 11 -1.54 -9.85 26.79
CA LEU A 11 -0.64 -8.69 26.83
C LEU A 11 0.82 -9.10 26.62
N ASN A 12 1.29 -10.17 27.27
CA ASN A 12 2.66 -10.65 27.14
C ASN A 12 2.99 -11.12 25.73
N ILE A 13 2.05 -11.80 25.05
CA ILE A 13 2.19 -12.19 23.63
C ILE A 13 2.34 -10.93 22.77
N ARG A 14 1.48 -9.91 22.94
CA ARG A 14 1.55 -8.67 22.20
C ARG A 14 2.86 -7.90 22.42
N LEU A 15 3.31 -7.79 23.67
CA LEU A 15 4.60 -7.16 23.99
C LEU A 15 5.78 -7.91 23.38
N SER A 16 5.74 -9.25 23.34
CA SER A 16 6.75 -10.08 22.67
C SER A 16 6.76 -9.85 21.16
N GLN A 17 5.60 -9.74 20.53
CA GLN A 17 5.47 -9.43 19.10
C GLN A 17 6.05 -8.05 18.77
N LEU A 18 5.71 -7.01 19.55
CA LEU A 18 6.26 -5.66 19.39
C LEU A 18 7.79 -5.66 19.53
N LYS A 19 8.31 -6.40 20.52
CA LYS A 19 9.75 -6.55 20.69
C LYS A 19 10.42 -7.20 19.48
N ASN A 20 9.85 -8.27 18.95
CA ASN A 20 10.37 -8.94 17.75
C ASN A 20 10.36 -8.00 16.53
N MET A 21 9.32 -7.19 16.36
CA MET A 21 9.24 -6.19 15.29
C MET A 21 10.33 -5.13 15.43
N PHE A 22 10.56 -4.63 16.65
CA PHE A 22 11.65 -3.68 16.91
C PHE A 22 13.00 -4.30 16.60
N ASP A 23 13.28 -5.51 17.10
CA ASP A 23 14.56 -6.20 16.91
C ASP A 23 14.82 -6.46 15.41
N ASN A 24 13.80 -6.83 14.63
CA ASN A 24 13.91 -7.01 13.19
C ASN A 24 14.25 -5.70 12.47
N SER A 25 13.52 -4.63 12.75
CA SER A 25 13.76 -3.31 12.13
C SER A 25 15.14 -2.76 12.49
N TYR A 26 15.57 -2.95 13.73
CA TYR A 26 16.88 -2.56 14.21
C TYR A 26 18.01 -3.34 13.53
N ASN A 27 17.86 -4.66 13.40
CA ASN A 27 18.85 -5.51 12.72
C ASN A 27 18.97 -5.19 11.24
N GLN A 28 17.87 -4.89 10.56
CA GLN A 28 17.87 -4.43 9.16
C GLN A 28 18.62 -3.10 9.02
N LEU A 29 18.38 -2.14 9.92
CA LEU A 29 19.09 -0.86 9.93
C LEU A 29 20.60 -1.06 10.14
N ILE A 30 21.00 -1.93 11.06
CA ILE A 30 22.41 -2.29 11.28
C ILE A 30 23.04 -2.88 10.01
N ALA A 31 22.36 -3.85 9.39
CA ALA A 31 22.86 -4.51 8.18
C ALA A 31 23.05 -3.51 7.04
N TYR A 32 22.05 -2.63 6.81
CA TYR A 32 22.13 -1.57 5.81
C TYR A 32 23.32 -0.62 6.06
N CYS A 33 23.46 -0.09 7.27
CA CYS A 33 24.52 0.86 7.61
C CYS A 33 25.92 0.22 7.53
N ASN A 34 26.05 -1.05 7.90
CA ASN A 34 27.31 -1.80 7.76
C ASN A 34 27.67 -2.00 6.28
N ASN A 35 26.69 -2.31 5.42
CA ASN A 35 26.92 -2.43 3.99
C ASN A 35 27.39 -1.10 3.39
N GLN A 36 26.68 0.01 3.67
CA GLN A 36 27.08 1.33 3.22
C GLN A 36 28.50 1.70 3.69
N ARG A 37 28.80 1.47 4.95
CA ARG A 37 30.14 1.71 5.51
C ARG A 37 31.22 0.90 4.76
N ASN A 38 30.98 -0.38 4.49
CA ASN A 38 31.94 -1.23 3.79
C ASN A 38 32.16 -0.78 2.33
N MET A 39 31.09 -0.37 1.64
CA MET A 39 31.21 0.22 0.29
C MET A 39 32.07 1.47 0.30
N ILE A 40 31.89 2.39 1.26
CA ILE A 40 32.68 3.60 1.40
C ILE A 40 34.15 3.29 1.69
N LEU A 41 34.43 2.34 2.58
CA LEU A 41 35.79 1.95 2.94
C LEU A 41 36.54 1.35 1.74
N ASN A 42 35.84 0.56 0.90
CA ASN A 42 36.42 -0.08 -0.28
C ASN A 42 36.50 0.86 -1.51
N ALA A 43 35.83 2.00 -1.50
CA ALA A 43 35.87 2.95 -2.61
C ALA A 43 37.27 3.56 -2.78
N ASN A 44 37.69 3.78 -4.03
CA ASN A 44 38.97 4.43 -4.35
C ASN A 44 38.86 5.96 -4.31
N ILE A 45 38.63 6.52 -3.11
CA ILE A 45 38.49 7.95 -2.84
C ILE A 45 39.39 8.37 -1.67
N PRO A 46 39.74 9.66 -1.54
CA PRO A 46 40.58 10.18 -0.48
C PRO A 46 40.01 9.85 0.93
N HIS A 47 40.92 9.61 1.89
CA HIS A 47 40.54 9.26 3.28
C HIS A 47 39.58 10.28 3.90
N GLN A 48 39.84 11.58 3.72
CA GLN A 48 39.00 12.65 4.25
C GLN A 48 37.54 12.58 3.70
N GLN A 49 37.41 12.24 2.42
CA GLN A 49 36.09 12.05 1.79
C GLN A 49 35.38 10.79 2.30
N LYS A 50 36.11 9.68 2.53
CA LYS A 50 35.56 8.48 3.20
C LYS A 50 34.99 8.84 4.58
N MET A 51 35.73 9.59 5.39
CA MET A 51 35.28 10.00 6.72
C MET A 51 34.04 10.89 6.69
N TYR A 52 33.94 11.77 5.71
CA TYR A 52 32.72 12.56 5.48
C TYR A 52 31.50 11.65 5.24
N TYR A 53 31.58 10.71 4.31
CA TYR A 53 30.47 9.79 4.01
C TYR A 53 30.15 8.85 5.17
N ILE A 54 31.13 8.35 5.91
CA ILE A 54 30.92 7.53 7.11
C ILE A 54 30.14 8.35 8.17
N ASN A 55 30.43 9.63 8.33
CA ASN A 55 29.66 10.47 9.25
C ASN A 55 28.21 10.68 8.79
N GLN A 56 27.94 10.75 7.48
CA GLN A 56 26.57 10.78 6.95
C GLN A 56 25.82 9.47 7.29
N VAL A 57 26.45 8.30 7.13
CA VAL A 57 25.87 7.00 7.52
C VAL A 57 25.57 6.96 9.01
N ARG A 58 26.45 7.49 9.86
CA ARG A 58 26.21 7.57 11.33
C ARG A 58 25.01 8.45 11.67
N THR A 59 24.90 9.60 11.02
CA THR A 59 23.77 10.53 11.22
C THR A 59 22.46 9.88 10.78
N TYR A 60 22.47 9.23 9.62
CA TYR A 60 21.33 8.46 9.12
C TYR A 60 20.92 7.37 10.13
N PHE A 61 21.86 6.55 10.59
CA PHE A 61 21.59 5.52 11.60
C PHE A 61 20.91 6.10 12.84
N LYS A 62 21.47 7.18 13.40
CA LYS A 62 20.92 7.82 14.61
C LYS A 62 19.48 8.29 14.40
N ASN A 63 19.18 8.91 13.26
CA ASN A 63 17.84 9.41 12.96
C ASN A 63 16.84 8.27 12.79
N GLN A 64 17.19 7.23 12.03
CA GLN A 64 16.34 6.06 11.83
C GLN A 64 16.13 5.26 13.13
N TYR A 65 17.19 5.05 13.91
CA TYR A 65 17.07 4.39 15.22
C TYR A 65 16.12 5.13 16.16
N ASN A 66 16.21 6.46 16.24
CA ASN A 66 15.31 7.25 17.08
C ASN A 66 13.84 7.13 16.62
N GLY A 67 13.60 7.08 15.31
CA GLY A 67 12.26 6.84 14.76
C GLY A 67 11.71 5.45 15.13
N ILE A 68 12.51 4.39 14.89
CA ILE A 68 12.14 3.01 15.22
C ILE A 68 11.87 2.87 16.73
N LYS A 69 12.77 3.42 17.56
CA LYS A 69 12.63 3.37 19.02
C LYS A 69 11.41 4.15 19.51
N GLY A 70 11.19 5.36 18.99
CA GLY A 70 10.04 6.19 19.38
C GLY A 70 8.71 5.50 19.06
N LYS A 71 8.60 4.86 17.90
CA LYS A 71 7.43 4.06 17.53
C LYS A 71 7.24 2.88 18.48
N TYR A 72 8.29 2.11 18.75
CA TYR A 72 8.25 0.96 19.67
C TYR A 72 7.79 1.38 21.07
N ASP A 73 8.35 2.47 21.62
CA ASP A 73 7.98 2.97 22.94
C ASP A 73 6.49 3.42 22.98
N ALA A 74 5.99 4.05 21.90
CA ALA A 74 4.59 4.43 21.77
C ALA A 74 3.66 3.21 21.69
N ASP A 75 4.01 2.21 20.89
CA ASP A 75 3.23 0.98 20.70
C ASP A 75 3.14 0.17 22.01
N ILE A 76 4.23 0.11 22.78
CA ILE A 76 4.25 -0.49 24.14
C ILE A 76 3.31 0.25 25.08
N LEU A 77 3.35 1.59 25.07
CA LEU A 77 2.49 2.40 25.94
C LEU A 77 1.01 2.19 25.59
N ASN A 78 0.69 2.19 24.29
CA ASN A 78 -0.67 1.95 23.82
C ASN A 78 -1.17 0.55 24.21
N ALA A 79 -0.36 -0.50 24.02
CA ALA A 79 -0.73 -1.86 24.39
C ALA A 79 -1.05 -2.00 25.91
N LYS A 80 -0.28 -1.31 26.77
CA LYS A 80 -0.52 -1.29 28.23
C LYS A 80 -1.78 -0.50 28.59
N GLN A 81 -2.03 0.64 27.95
CA GLN A 81 -3.23 1.44 28.18
C GLN A 81 -4.51 0.70 27.77
N GLU A 82 -4.50 0.04 26.62
CA GLU A 82 -5.62 -0.78 26.15
C GLU A 82 -5.89 -1.94 27.12
N HIS A 83 -4.84 -2.61 27.59
CA HIS A 83 -4.97 -3.65 28.61
C HIS A 83 -5.57 -3.10 29.91
N GLU A 84 -5.12 -1.95 30.40
CA GLU A 84 -5.65 -1.32 31.61
C GLU A 84 -7.12 -0.90 31.46
N GLN A 85 -7.51 -0.38 30.29
CA GLN A 85 -8.90 -0.06 29.99
C GLN A 85 -9.78 -1.32 29.95
N PHE A 86 -9.28 -2.37 29.33
CA PHE A 86 -9.95 -3.65 29.27
C PHE A 86 -10.19 -4.23 30.68
N MET A 87 -9.16 -4.23 31.54
CA MET A 87 -9.27 -4.69 32.93
C MET A 87 -10.27 -3.87 33.75
N LYS A 88 -10.37 -2.55 33.50
CA LYS A 88 -11.37 -1.70 34.15
C LYS A 88 -12.80 -2.07 33.75
N LEU A 89 -13.04 -2.40 32.47
CA LEU A 89 -14.36 -2.85 31.99
C LEU A 89 -14.77 -4.17 32.66
N PHE A 90 -13.85 -5.10 32.83
CA PHE A 90 -14.10 -6.38 33.50
C PHE A 90 -14.40 -6.22 35.00
N SER A 91 -13.68 -5.33 35.70
CA SER A 91 -13.93 -5.09 37.12
C SER A 91 -15.30 -4.45 37.35
N ILE A 92 -15.79 -3.63 36.44
CA ILE A 92 -17.15 -3.05 36.51
C ILE A 92 -18.21 -4.15 36.32
N GLN A 93 -18.00 -5.09 35.40
CA GLN A 93 -18.95 -6.22 35.19
C GLN A 93 -19.00 -7.16 36.41
N GLU A 94 -17.87 -7.47 37.06
CA GLU A 94 -17.83 -8.27 38.26
C GLU A 94 -18.53 -7.58 39.45
N GLU A 95 -18.42 -6.25 39.59
CA GLU A 95 -19.14 -5.48 40.61
C GLU A 95 -20.64 -5.42 40.34
N GLU A 96 -21.08 -5.36 39.09
CA GLU A 96 -22.49 -5.42 38.70
C GLU A 96 -23.08 -6.82 38.88
N GLU A 97 -22.35 -7.90 38.59
CA GLU A 97 -22.77 -9.29 38.85
C GLU A 97 -22.85 -9.62 40.33
N GLN A 98 -21.96 -9.07 41.18
CA GLN A 98 -22.01 -9.26 42.64
C GLN A 98 -23.10 -8.44 43.32
N ALA A 99 -23.55 -7.34 42.72
CA ALA A 99 -24.68 -6.54 43.23
C ALA A 99 -26.05 -7.17 42.92
N GLN A 100 -26.10 -8.21 42.08
CA GLN A 100 -27.30 -8.94 41.67
C GLN A 100 -27.38 -10.36 42.27
N ALA A 101 -27.07 -10.55 43.55
CA ALA A 101 -27.43 -11.80 44.24
C ALA A 101 -28.93 -11.77 44.60
N PRO A 102 -29.71 -12.81 44.27
CA PRO A 102 -31.16 -12.73 44.17
C PRO A 102 -31.90 -12.80 45.47
N ALA A 103 -32.88 -11.93 45.67
CA ALA A 103 -34.08 -12.19 46.46
C ALA A 103 -35.10 -13.01 45.62
N PRO A 104 -35.94 -13.83 46.20
CA PRO A 104 -36.63 -14.92 45.45
C PRO A 104 -37.73 -14.44 44.52
N VAL A 105 -37.70 -15.02 43.38
CA VAL A 105 -38.58 -15.17 42.24
C VAL A 105 -40.05 -14.73 42.36
N VAL A 106 -40.46 -13.85 41.48
CA VAL A 106 -41.77 -13.89 40.78
C VAL A 106 -41.52 -13.67 39.30
N GLU A 107 -41.95 -14.60 38.48
CA GLU A 107 -41.85 -14.62 37.03
C GLU A 107 -42.67 -13.48 36.40
N GLU A 108 -42.05 -12.65 35.59
CA GLU A 108 -42.68 -12.00 34.41
C GLU A 108 -41.64 -11.84 33.33
N GLU A 109 -41.83 -12.57 32.22
CA GLU A 109 -41.07 -12.43 30.98
C GLU A 109 -41.29 -11.03 30.39
N GLN A 110 -40.24 -10.20 30.37
CA GLN A 110 -40.16 -9.10 29.41
C GLN A 110 -38.78 -9.13 28.74
N ALA A 111 -38.82 -9.37 27.44
CA ALA A 111 -37.66 -9.31 26.56
C ALA A 111 -37.05 -7.90 26.61
N GLN A 112 -35.84 -7.79 27.19
CA GLN A 112 -35.02 -6.59 27.05
C GLN A 112 -34.08 -6.75 25.86
N GLU A 113 -34.24 -5.87 24.87
CA GLU A 113 -33.27 -5.64 23.81
C GLU A 113 -31.92 -5.31 24.43
N GLN A 114 -30.95 -6.19 24.22
CA GLN A 114 -29.55 -5.92 24.57
C GLN A 114 -29.04 -4.83 23.62
N GLU A 115 -28.63 -3.68 24.14
CA GLU A 115 -27.85 -2.72 23.39
C GLU A 115 -26.57 -3.41 22.88
N PRO A 116 -26.22 -3.25 21.58
CA PRO A 116 -25.01 -3.85 21.06
C PRO A 116 -23.78 -3.22 21.75
N ALA A 117 -22.85 -4.07 22.16
CA ALA A 117 -21.57 -3.66 22.73
C ALA A 117 -20.91 -2.58 21.85
N PRO A 118 -20.21 -1.58 22.44
CA PRO A 118 -19.59 -0.52 21.67
C PRO A 118 -18.64 -1.12 20.65
N ILE A 119 -18.95 -0.90 19.37
CA ILE A 119 -18.09 -1.29 18.27
C ILE A 119 -16.79 -0.48 18.43
N VAL A 120 -15.72 -1.15 18.83
CA VAL A 120 -14.37 -0.58 18.75
C VAL A 120 -14.10 -0.38 17.25
N THR A 121 -14.29 0.84 16.78
CA THR A 121 -13.98 1.20 15.41
C THR A 121 -12.47 1.21 15.28
N PHE A 122 -11.92 0.12 14.77
CA PHE A 122 -10.53 0.06 14.36
C PHE A 122 -10.37 0.99 13.15
N ASN A 123 -9.70 2.13 13.34
CA ASN A 123 -9.33 2.99 12.21
C ASN A 123 -8.11 2.38 11.52
N PRO A 124 -8.24 1.90 10.28
CA PRO A 124 -7.11 1.34 9.56
C PRO A 124 -6.04 2.41 9.31
N ASN A 125 -4.77 2.05 9.45
CA ASN A 125 -3.70 2.92 8.99
C ASN A 125 -3.73 3.00 7.47
N LYS A 126 -3.51 4.20 6.93
CA LYS A 126 -3.52 4.47 5.50
C LYS A 126 -2.18 5.02 5.07
N LYS A 127 -1.44 4.24 4.28
CA LYS A 127 -0.09 4.58 3.81
C LYS A 127 -0.03 4.59 2.29
N ALA A 128 0.81 5.44 1.71
CA ALA A 128 0.97 5.52 0.28
C ALA A 128 2.43 5.68 -0.16
N LEU A 129 2.77 5.07 -1.30
CA LEU A 129 3.99 5.28 -2.07
C LEU A 129 3.61 5.74 -3.47
N LEU A 130 3.98 6.96 -3.83
CA LEU A 130 3.61 7.60 -5.09
C LEU A 130 4.87 7.90 -5.91
N ILE A 131 4.97 7.30 -7.08
CA ILE A 131 6.12 7.39 -7.99
C ILE A 131 5.73 8.15 -9.25
N GLY A 132 6.52 9.16 -9.63
CA GLY A 132 6.32 9.89 -10.87
C GLY A 132 7.63 10.22 -11.57
N CYS A 133 7.85 9.64 -12.75
CA CYS A 133 9.05 9.80 -13.55
C CYS A 133 8.76 10.66 -14.79
N ASN A 134 9.23 11.90 -14.78
CA ASN A 134 9.18 12.78 -15.97
C ASN A 134 10.41 12.62 -16.87
N TYR A 135 11.45 11.93 -16.45
CA TYR A 135 12.72 11.72 -17.16
C TYR A 135 13.31 13.04 -17.69
N THR A 136 13.29 14.05 -16.85
CA THR A 136 13.67 15.43 -17.21
C THR A 136 15.12 15.49 -17.70
N GLY A 137 15.35 16.12 -18.86
CA GLY A 137 16.67 16.23 -19.46
C GLY A 137 17.08 15.05 -20.34
N THR A 138 16.21 14.05 -20.53
CA THR A 138 16.44 12.92 -21.42
C THR A 138 15.58 13.00 -22.68
N GLN A 139 15.87 12.17 -23.69
CA GLN A 139 15.04 12.02 -24.88
C GLN A 139 13.68 11.32 -24.60
N HIS A 140 13.55 10.69 -23.43
CA HIS A 140 12.35 9.99 -22.99
C HIS A 140 11.43 10.87 -22.11
N LYS A 141 11.64 12.18 -22.15
CA LYS A 141 10.94 13.14 -21.28
C LYS A 141 9.42 13.04 -21.41
N LEU A 142 8.75 12.99 -20.25
CA LEU A 142 7.32 13.18 -20.03
C LEU A 142 7.08 14.49 -19.26
N ASN A 143 5.83 14.93 -19.16
CA ASN A 143 5.48 16.21 -18.50
C ASN A 143 4.42 16.06 -17.41
N GLY A 144 3.65 14.95 -17.41
CA GLY A 144 2.47 14.74 -16.56
C GLY A 144 2.72 14.00 -15.26
N CYS A 145 3.72 13.12 -15.20
CA CYS A 145 3.86 12.14 -14.11
C CYS A 145 4.05 12.78 -12.72
N ILE A 146 4.79 13.87 -12.62
CA ILE A 146 4.94 14.61 -11.36
C ILE A 146 3.63 15.26 -10.95
N ASN A 147 2.83 15.74 -11.90
CA ASN A 147 1.50 16.32 -11.62
C ASN A 147 0.54 15.23 -11.13
N ASP A 148 0.61 14.03 -11.70
CA ASP A 148 -0.18 12.88 -11.24
C ASP A 148 0.10 12.57 -9.78
N VAL A 149 1.38 12.45 -9.40
CA VAL A 149 1.80 12.26 -8.00
C VAL A 149 1.22 13.34 -7.08
N ASN A 150 1.32 14.61 -7.47
CA ASN A 150 0.81 15.71 -6.65
C ASN A 150 -0.71 15.67 -6.51
N ASN A 151 -1.43 15.39 -7.60
CA ASN A 151 -2.89 15.32 -7.61
C ASN A 151 -3.41 14.13 -6.79
N ILE A 152 -2.76 12.97 -6.89
CA ILE A 152 -3.06 11.77 -6.10
C ILE A 152 -2.80 12.07 -4.62
N ARG A 153 -1.60 12.56 -4.26
CA ARG A 153 -1.25 12.92 -2.88
C ARG A 153 -2.29 13.84 -2.26
N ASP A 154 -2.65 14.90 -2.97
CA ASP A 154 -3.63 15.88 -2.50
C ASP A 154 -5.01 15.26 -2.30
N ARG A 155 -5.40 14.32 -3.15
CA ARG A 155 -6.67 13.60 -3.01
C ARG A 155 -6.64 12.63 -1.83
N LEU A 156 -5.58 11.84 -1.69
CA LEU A 156 -5.42 10.86 -0.63
C LEU A 156 -5.38 11.54 0.75
N SER A 157 -4.59 12.60 0.92
CA SER A 157 -4.46 13.29 2.20
C SER A 157 -5.73 14.05 2.59
N LYS A 158 -6.35 14.81 1.66
CA LYS A 158 -7.46 15.70 1.99
C LYS A 158 -8.81 15.01 2.08
N LYS A 159 -9.02 13.91 1.32
CA LYS A 159 -10.32 13.25 1.24
C LYS A 159 -10.35 11.87 1.88
N TYR A 160 -9.26 11.12 1.75
CA TYR A 160 -9.19 9.74 2.20
C TYR A 160 -8.34 9.56 3.46
N LEU A 161 -7.80 10.64 4.02
CA LEU A 161 -7.09 10.69 5.30
C LEU A 161 -5.86 9.78 5.35
N PHE A 162 -5.12 9.70 4.24
CA PHE A 162 -3.80 9.09 4.25
C PHE A 162 -2.82 10.05 4.92
N GLU A 163 -2.19 9.61 5.99
CA GLU A 163 -1.25 10.42 6.79
C GLU A 163 0.21 10.16 6.41
N ASP A 164 0.53 8.91 6.10
CA ASP A 164 1.90 8.49 5.71
C ASP A 164 1.97 8.35 4.18
N ILE A 165 2.41 9.41 3.51
CA ILE A 165 2.52 9.46 2.04
C ILE A 165 3.96 9.77 1.63
N ILE A 166 4.65 8.77 1.09
CA ILE A 166 5.97 8.91 0.50
C ILE A 166 5.83 9.22 -0.99
N THR A 167 6.55 10.24 -1.46
CA THR A 167 6.58 10.62 -2.88
C THR A 167 8.01 10.55 -3.42
N MET A 168 8.18 9.93 -4.59
CA MET A 168 9.47 9.91 -5.31
C MET A 168 9.24 10.41 -6.74
N THR A 169 9.97 11.48 -7.10
CA THR A 169 9.88 12.12 -8.43
C THR A 169 11.25 12.59 -8.86
N ASP A 170 11.38 13.09 -10.11
CA ASP A 170 12.60 13.75 -10.58
C ASP A 170 13.00 14.93 -9.68
N LYS A 171 12.06 15.53 -8.93
CA LYS A 171 12.27 16.73 -8.11
C LYS A 171 12.47 16.48 -6.63
N THR A 172 12.09 15.29 -6.12
CA THR A 172 12.27 14.93 -4.70
C THR A 172 13.74 14.60 -4.39
N ASP A 173 14.14 14.66 -3.12
CA ASP A 173 15.50 14.31 -2.69
C ASP A 173 15.79 12.84 -2.96
N VAL A 174 14.86 11.94 -2.57
CA VAL A 174 14.90 10.52 -2.93
C VAL A 174 14.35 10.36 -4.35
N LYS A 175 15.23 10.03 -5.30
CA LYS A 175 14.86 9.84 -6.71
C LYS A 175 14.21 8.49 -6.93
N PRO A 176 13.27 8.36 -7.88
CA PRO A 176 12.63 7.09 -8.23
C PRO A 176 13.56 6.20 -9.07
N THR A 177 14.68 5.80 -8.50
CA THR A 177 15.56 4.75 -9.04
C THR A 177 14.99 3.39 -8.71
N LYS A 178 15.38 2.35 -9.44
CA LYS A 178 14.97 0.95 -9.16
C LYS A 178 15.13 0.61 -7.68
N ASN A 179 16.33 0.80 -7.14
CA ASN A 179 16.62 0.47 -5.74
C ASN A 179 15.70 1.22 -4.76
N ASN A 180 15.47 2.52 -4.98
CA ASN A 180 14.63 3.31 -4.09
C ASN A 180 13.15 2.92 -4.19
N ILE A 181 12.66 2.59 -5.38
CA ILE A 181 11.27 2.12 -5.60
C ILE A 181 11.08 0.77 -4.93
N VAL A 182 11.97 -0.18 -5.16
CA VAL A 182 11.92 -1.52 -4.56
C VAL A 182 11.95 -1.46 -3.03
N GLU A 183 12.87 -0.69 -2.45
CA GLU A 183 12.91 -0.50 -0.99
C GLU A 183 11.68 0.26 -0.46
N GLY A 184 11.20 1.25 -1.19
CA GLY A 184 9.96 1.95 -0.86
C GLY A 184 8.75 1.02 -0.86
N LEU A 185 8.65 0.12 -1.84
CA LEU A 185 7.57 -0.87 -1.93
C LEU A 185 7.64 -1.89 -0.80
N LYS A 186 8.83 -2.44 -0.49
CA LYS A 186 9.02 -3.30 0.67
C LYS A 186 8.61 -2.63 1.97
N ASN A 187 9.00 -1.37 2.17
CA ASN A 187 8.64 -0.60 3.36
C ASN A 187 7.13 -0.33 3.45
N LEU A 188 6.48 -0.01 2.32
CA LEU A 188 5.02 0.15 2.25
C LEU A 188 4.30 -1.13 2.69
N LEU A 189 4.75 -2.29 2.19
CA LEU A 189 4.09 -3.58 2.39
C LEU A 189 4.41 -4.24 3.73
N SER A 190 5.47 -3.81 4.41
CA SER A 190 5.91 -4.41 5.67
C SER A 190 5.27 -3.73 6.88
N ASN A 191 5.16 -4.49 7.98
CA ASN A 191 4.70 -3.96 9.29
C ASN A 191 3.31 -3.31 9.23
N ASN A 192 2.38 -3.93 8.53
CA ASN A 192 0.99 -3.52 8.46
C ASN A 192 0.10 -4.49 9.26
N ASN A 193 -0.98 -3.97 9.81
CA ASN A 193 -1.95 -4.73 10.59
C ASN A 193 -3.14 -5.14 9.68
N PRO A 194 -3.87 -6.20 10.04
CA PRO A 194 -5.14 -6.52 9.37
C PRO A 194 -6.06 -5.30 9.31
N GLY A 195 -6.62 -5.02 8.13
CA GLY A 195 -7.47 -3.87 7.89
C GLY A 195 -6.73 -2.63 7.35
N ASP A 196 -5.41 -2.55 7.45
CA ASP A 196 -4.65 -1.41 6.89
C ASP A 196 -4.82 -1.30 5.38
N ILE A 197 -4.83 -0.05 4.89
CA ILE A 197 -5.03 0.30 3.48
C ILE A 197 -3.76 0.94 2.92
N LEU A 198 -3.19 0.29 1.93
CA LEU A 198 -1.97 0.72 1.26
C LEU A 198 -2.29 1.20 -0.16
N PHE A 199 -1.66 2.29 -0.57
CA PHE A 199 -1.79 2.82 -1.91
C PHE A 199 -0.42 2.89 -2.58
N PHE A 200 -0.28 2.25 -3.73
CA PHE A 200 0.90 2.34 -4.58
C PHE A 200 0.54 2.98 -5.90
N SER A 201 1.28 3.98 -6.36
CA SER A 201 1.11 4.45 -7.73
C SER A 201 2.44 4.63 -8.44
N PHE A 202 2.42 4.33 -9.74
CA PHE A 202 3.51 4.61 -10.66
C PHE A 202 2.97 5.33 -11.89
N SER A 203 3.55 6.48 -12.21
CA SER A 203 3.29 7.24 -13.44
C SER A 203 4.61 7.46 -14.16
N GLY A 204 4.74 6.90 -15.36
CA GLY A 204 6.01 6.90 -16.11
C GLY A 204 5.96 6.06 -17.36
N HIS A 205 7.14 5.64 -17.85
CA HIS A 205 7.24 4.66 -18.92
C HIS A 205 7.09 3.23 -18.42
N GLY A 206 6.47 2.39 -19.22
CA GLY A 206 6.48 0.96 -19.11
C GLY A 206 7.06 0.34 -20.38
N THR A 207 7.63 -0.83 -20.24
CA THR A 207 8.19 -1.63 -21.36
C THR A 207 7.91 -3.11 -21.11
N ASN A 208 8.30 -3.96 -22.02
CA ASN A 208 8.24 -5.41 -21.86
C ASN A 208 9.50 -6.09 -22.39
N THR A 209 9.76 -7.31 -21.95
CA THR A 209 10.81 -8.18 -22.45
C THR A 209 10.26 -9.56 -22.79
N ILE A 210 11.11 -10.46 -23.29
CA ILE A 210 10.70 -11.84 -23.54
C ILE A 210 10.57 -12.53 -22.16
N ASP A 211 9.41 -13.17 -21.96
CA ASP A 211 9.16 -14.01 -20.80
C ASP A 211 10.13 -15.20 -20.78
N THR A 212 10.85 -15.35 -19.67
CA THR A 212 11.78 -16.45 -19.46
C THR A 212 11.29 -17.45 -18.40
N SER A 213 10.27 -17.09 -17.63
CA SER A 213 9.64 -17.93 -16.60
C SER A 213 8.57 -18.86 -17.19
N GLY A 214 7.92 -18.44 -18.29
CA GLY A 214 6.91 -19.19 -19.02
C GLY A 214 5.51 -19.10 -18.41
N ASP A 215 5.25 -18.07 -17.59
CA ASP A 215 3.95 -17.85 -16.94
C ASP A 215 3.07 -16.82 -17.67
N GLU A 216 3.63 -16.11 -18.67
CA GLU A 216 2.88 -15.13 -19.45
C GLU A 216 2.24 -15.72 -20.72
N LYS A 217 0.96 -15.40 -20.95
CA LYS A 217 0.20 -15.89 -22.12
C LYS A 217 0.70 -15.37 -23.46
N ASP A 218 1.19 -14.15 -23.50
CA ASP A 218 1.73 -13.50 -24.68
C ASP A 218 3.25 -13.66 -24.81
N GLY A 219 3.90 -14.32 -23.83
CA GLY A 219 5.33 -14.59 -23.79
C GLY A 219 6.16 -13.35 -23.48
N ARG A 220 5.63 -12.38 -22.72
CA ARG A 220 6.32 -11.15 -22.37
C ARG A 220 6.11 -10.75 -20.93
N ASP A 221 7.21 -10.46 -20.24
CA ASP A 221 7.23 -9.84 -18.91
C ASP A 221 7.06 -8.32 -19.04
N GLU A 222 6.12 -7.73 -18.35
CA GLU A 222 5.98 -6.29 -18.24
C GLU A 222 6.98 -5.71 -17.26
N MET A 223 7.37 -4.44 -17.52
CA MET A 223 8.35 -3.76 -16.67
C MET A 223 8.00 -2.29 -16.47
N LEU A 224 8.13 -1.82 -15.22
CA LEU A 224 8.22 -0.40 -14.90
C LEU A 224 9.60 0.12 -15.25
N VAL A 225 9.68 1.35 -15.79
CA VAL A 225 10.93 2.01 -16.15
C VAL A 225 11.21 3.13 -15.13
N PRO A 226 12.07 2.92 -14.12
CA PRO A 226 12.50 3.94 -13.19
C PRO A 226 13.31 5.06 -13.84
N LEU A 227 13.63 6.11 -13.08
CA LEU A 227 14.39 7.28 -13.58
C LEU A 227 15.81 6.94 -14.02
N ASP A 228 16.43 5.91 -13.43
CA ASP A 228 17.76 5.39 -13.78
C ASP A 228 17.75 4.38 -14.96
N MET A 229 16.58 4.11 -15.54
CA MET A 229 16.38 3.15 -16.65
C MET A 229 16.70 1.68 -16.29
N ASP A 230 16.94 1.36 -15.03
CA ASP A 230 17.05 -0.01 -14.55
C ASP A 230 15.64 -0.55 -14.26
N CYS A 231 15.10 -1.38 -15.15
CA CYS A 231 13.69 -1.78 -15.14
C CYS A 231 13.36 -2.70 -13.94
N ILE A 232 12.11 -2.63 -13.50
CA ILE A 232 11.55 -3.52 -12.46
C ILE A 232 10.51 -4.40 -13.12
N SER A 233 10.73 -5.72 -13.13
CA SER A 233 9.78 -6.66 -13.73
C SER A 233 8.57 -6.93 -12.84
N ASP A 234 7.49 -7.39 -13.44
CA ASP A 234 6.30 -7.92 -12.80
C ASP A 234 6.64 -9.04 -11.81
N ASP A 235 7.49 -9.99 -12.17
CA ASP A 235 7.99 -11.06 -11.31
C ASP A 235 8.69 -10.51 -10.05
N GLU A 236 9.51 -9.46 -10.19
CA GLU A 236 10.16 -8.81 -9.05
C GLU A 236 9.13 -8.15 -8.12
N ILE A 237 8.14 -7.46 -8.68
CA ILE A 237 7.06 -6.83 -7.91
C ILE A 237 6.20 -7.89 -7.23
N LYS A 238 5.83 -8.94 -7.94
CA LYS A 238 5.07 -10.09 -7.44
C LYS A 238 5.77 -10.75 -6.26
N SER A 239 7.09 -11.02 -6.39
CA SER A 239 7.90 -11.58 -5.31
C SER A 239 7.92 -10.69 -4.06
N ILE A 240 7.99 -9.36 -4.23
CA ILE A 240 7.95 -8.40 -3.13
C ILE A 240 6.57 -8.43 -2.45
N ILE A 241 5.48 -8.43 -3.22
CA ILE A 241 4.11 -8.51 -2.68
C ILE A 241 3.92 -9.81 -1.91
N GLN A 242 4.34 -10.96 -2.47
CA GLN A 242 4.24 -12.27 -1.83
C GLN A 242 4.99 -12.34 -0.49
N THR A 243 6.14 -11.69 -0.43
CA THR A 243 7.03 -11.78 0.74
C THR A 243 6.62 -10.83 1.86
N HIS A 244 6.07 -9.64 1.53
CA HIS A 244 5.92 -8.55 2.48
C HIS A 244 4.48 -8.17 2.80
N LEU A 245 3.50 -8.50 1.93
CA LEU A 245 2.11 -8.15 2.20
C LEU A 245 1.49 -9.12 3.21
N ASN A 246 0.97 -8.57 4.31
CA ASN A 246 0.32 -9.35 5.35
C ASN A 246 -1.13 -9.73 4.97
N LYS A 247 -1.63 -10.79 5.62
CA LYS A 247 -3.03 -11.20 5.52
C LYS A 247 -3.96 -10.05 5.98
N ASP A 248 -5.10 -9.93 5.31
CA ASP A 248 -6.16 -8.95 5.60
C ASP A 248 -5.72 -7.47 5.48
N VAL A 249 -4.57 -7.21 4.86
CA VAL A 249 -4.14 -5.88 4.42
C VAL A 249 -4.59 -5.66 2.97
N THR A 250 -5.04 -4.46 2.65
CA THR A 250 -5.45 -4.11 1.29
C THR A 250 -4.40 -3.23 0.62
N LEU A 251 -3.86 -3.68 -0.52
CA LEU A 251 -3.03 -2.90 -1.43
C LEU A 251 -3.85 -2.49 -2.65
N PHE A 252 -4.05 -1.19 -2.84
CA PHE A 252 -4.57 -0.63 -4.08
C PHE A 252 -3.46 -0.03 -4.90
N ALA A 253 -3.26 -0.54 -6.12
CA ALA A 253 -2.25 -0.06 -7.06
C ALA A 253 -2.90 0.72 -8.21
N LEU A 254 -2.34 1.89 -8.54
CA LEU A 254 -2.75 2.73 -9.66
C LEU A 254 -1.54 2.92 -10.60
N ILE A 255 -1.53 2.23 -11.74
CA ILE A 255 -0.36 2.15 -12.61
C ILE A 255 -0.66 2.81 -13.96
N ASP A 256 -0.11 4.01 -14.17
CA ASP A 256 -0.27 4.80 -15.41
C ASP A 256 1.02 4.75 -16.24
N CYS A 257 1.24 3.63 -16.92
CA CYS A 257 2.30 3.46 -17.89
C CYS A 257 1.84 2.54 -19.04
N CYS A 258 2.62 2.49 -20.12
CA CYS A 258 2.39 1.53 -21.21
C CYS A 258 2.66 0.11 -20.72
N HIS A 259 2.04 -0.89 -21.36
CA HIS A 259 2.27 -2.30 -21.03
C HIS A 259 2.13 -2.58 -19.53
N SER A 260 1.01 -2.18 -18.92
CA SER A 260 0.79 -2.35 -17.48
C SER A 260 -0.41 -3.25 -17.15
N GLY A 261 -0.94 -3.95 -18.15
CA GLY A 261 -2.13 -4.78 -17.97
C GLY A 261 -1.94 -5.90 -16.97
N SER A 262 -0.79 -6.54 -16.98
CA SER A 262 -0.40 -7.65 -16.11
C SER A 262 0.73 -7.34 -15.11
N ILE A 263 1.22 -6.13 -15.03
CA ILE A 263 2.40 -5.73 -14.22
C ILE A 263 2.42 -6.20 -12.75
N LEU A 264 1.33 -6.66 -12.18
CA LEU A 264 1.26 -7.27 -10.86
C LEU A 264 0.89 -8.77 -10.90
N ASP A 265 0.77 -9.37 -12.06
CA ASP A 265 0.40 -10.79 -12.25
C ASP A 265 -0.81 -11.24 -11.44
N LEU A 266 -1.85 -10.42 -11.39
CA LEU A 266 -3.01 -10.70 -10.58
C LEU A 266 -3.94 -11.71 -11.27
N ARG A 267 -4.46 -12.64 -10.47
CA ARG A 267 -5.25 -13.78 -10.94
C ARG A 267 -6.52 -13.40 -11.71
N TYR A 268 -7.21 -12.33 -11.29
CA TYR A 268 -8.50 -11.92 -11.82
C TYR A 268 -8.38 -10.63 -12.62
N GLN A 269 -8.90 -10.62 -13.86
CA GLN A 269 -8.96 -9.43 -14.72
C GLN A 269 -10.41 -9.16 -15.14
N TYR A 270 -10.87 -7.92 -14.98
CA TYR A 270 -12.25 -7.50 -15.24
C TYR A 270 -12.30 -6.64 -16.52
N SER A 271 -12.39 -7.29 -17.67
CA SER A 271 -12.17 -6.66 -18.97
C SER A 271 -13.41 -6.05 -19.62
N ASN A 272 -14.63 -6.51 -19.26
CA ASN A 272 -15.86 -6.07 -19.91
C ASN A 272 -16.58 -4.94 -19.16
N ASN A 273 -17.26 -4.04 -19.94
CA ASN A 273 -18.07 -2.96 -19.40
C ASN A 273 -19.35 -3.46 -18.70
N ASP A 274 -19.81 -4.68 -19.06
CA ASP A 274 -21.15 -5.16 -18.75
C ASP A 274 -21.18 -6.23 -17.68
N SER A 275 -20.26 -6.20 -16.76
CA SER A 275 -20.39 -7.08 -15.61
C SER A 275 -19.50 -8.31 -15.49
N ASP A 276 -19.72 -9.22 -15.03
CA ASP A 276 -19.52 -10.56 -14.46
C ASP A 276 -18.52 -11.46 -15.18
N ASN A 277 -17.89 -11.02 -16.27
CA ASN A 277 -16.86 -11.81 -16.94
C ASN A 277 -15.49 -11.61 -16.30
N THR A 278 -15.29 -12.34 -15.23
CA THR A 278 -13.98 -12.58 -14.63
C THR A 278 -13.19 -13.46 -15.58
N ILE A 279 -12.21 -12.87 -16.27
CA ILE A 279 -11.22 -13.69 -16.94
C ILE A 279 -10.20 -14.04 -15.87
N SER A 280 -10.29 -15.27 -15.33
CA SER A 280 -9.20 -15.77 -14.51
C SER A 280 -7.98 -15.94 -15.42
N ASN A 281 -6.87 -15.33 -15.05
CA ASN A 281 -5.60 -15.66 -15.61
C ASN A 281 -5.26 -17.07 -15.09
N ASN A 282 -5.50 -18.11 -15.90
CA ASN A 282 -5.38 -19.50 -15.48
C ASN A 282 -3.93 -19.99 -15.34
N GLN A 283 -2.97 -19.09 -15.47
CA GLN A 283 -1.56 -19.43 -15.31
C GLN A 283 -1.13 -19.17 -13.87
N GLY A 284 -1.32 -20.18 -13.06
CA GLY A 284 -0.90 -20.21 -11.66
C GLY A 284 -2.07 -20.15 -10.67
N ASN A 285 -2.17 -21.13 -9.80
CA ASN A 285 -3.09 -21.19 -8.64
C ASN A 285 -2.70 -20.20 -7.55
N TYR A 286 -2.43 -18.94 -7.93
CA TYR A 286 -1.87 -17.97 -7.01
C TYR A 286 -2.90 -16.90 -6.64
N ASN A 287 -3.43 -17.00 -5.42
CA ASN A 287 -4.13 -15.91 -4.76
C ASN A 287 -3.13 -15.12 -3.91
N THR A 288 -3.27 -13.82 -3.84
CA THR A 288 -2.46 -13.01 -2.93
C THR A 288 -2.87 -13.27 -1.47
N ILE A 289 -1.90 -13.21 -0.55
CA ILE A 289 -2.15 -13.39 0.89
C ILE A 289 -3.05 -12.28 1.43
N GLY A 290 -2.78 -11.02 1.00
CA GLY A 290 -3.62 -9.85 1.26
C GLY A 290 -4.54 -9.54 0.08
N ASN A 291 -5.34 -8.51 0.20
CA ASN A 291 -6.22 -8.03 -0.87
C ASN A 291 -5.43 -7.11 -1.80
N VAL A 292 -5.02 -7.57 -2.96
CA VAL A 292 -4.35 -6.76 -3.98
C VAL A 292 -5.33 -6.41 -5.08
N ILE A 293 -5.51 -5.12 -5.35
CA ILE A 293 -6.40 -4.61 -6.39
C ILE A 293 -5.62 -3.60 -7.21
N MET A 294 -5.68 -3.69 -8.53
CA MET A 294 -4.97 -2.80 -9.43
C MET A 294 -5.92 -2.18 -10.46
N VAL A 295 -5.71 -0.89 -10.70
CA VAL A 295 -6.21 -0.21 -11.90
C VAL A 295 -5.01 0.22 -12.73
N SER A 296 -4.94 -0.26 -13.96
CA SER A 296 -3.85 0.03 -14.90
C SER A 296 -4.34 0.73 -16.16
N GLY A 297 -3.41 1.43 -16.85
CA GLY A 297 -3.75 2.38 -17.91
C GLY A 297 -3.97 1.80 -19.29
N CYS A 298 -3.44 0.62 -19.61
CA CYS A 298 -3.40 0.14 -21.00
C CYS A 298 -3.59 -1.37 -21.17
N MET A 299 -4.30 -1.75 -22.22
CA MET A 299 -4.01 -3.01 -22.91
C MET A 299 -2.66 -2.91 -23.66
N ASP A 300 -1.98 -4.03 -23.81
CA ASP A 300 -0.58 -4.21 -24.23
C ASP A 300 -0.10 -3.51 -25.53
N LYS A 301 -0.93 -2.75 -26.22
CA LYS A 301 -0.62 -2.14 -27.52
C LYS A 301 -0.70 -0.62 -27.60
N GLN A 302 -0.84 0.08 -26.45
CA GLN A 302 -1.10 1.53 -26.45
C GLN A 302 -0.04 2.31 -25.66
N THR A 303 0.42 3.43 -26.23
CA THR A 303 1.29 4.38 -25.53
C THR A 303 0.51 5.17 -24.49
N SER A 304 1.04 5.28 -23.27
CA SER A 304 0.53 6.17 -22.24
C SER A 304 0.52 7.61 -22.75
N ALA A 305 -0.63 8.25 -22.75
CA ALA A 305 -0.78 9.61 -23.27
C ALA A 305 -0.43 10.61 -22.18
N ASP A 306 0.69 11.33 -22.35
CA ASP A 306 0.99 12.57 -21.65
C ASP A 306 0.02 13.65 -22.15
N ALA A 307 -1.14 13.71 -21.51
CA ALA A 307 -2.26 14.48 -22.00
C ALA A 307 -2.28 15.90 -21.45
N TYR A 308 -2.53 16.89 -22.32
CA TYR A 308 -2.77 18.26 -21.88
C TYR A 308 -4.25 18.46 -21.56
N ILE A 309 -4.61 18.35 -20.28
CA ILE A 309 -5.98 18.37 -19.80
C ILE A 309 -6.15 19.52 -18.79
N SER A 310 -7.17 20.34 -18.97
CA SER A 310 -7.51 21.45 -18.04
C SER A 310 -6.30 22.37 -17.76
N SER A 311 -5.59 22.74 -18.82
CA SER A 311 -4.40 23.64 -18.78
C SER A 311 -3.17 23.05 -18.08
N ASN A 312 -3.08 21.73 -17.92
CA ASN A 312 -1.92 21.07 -17.33
C ASN A 312 -1.63 19.72 -18.00
N PHE A 313 -0.37 19.27 -17.97
CA PHE A 313 0.00 17.91 -18.38
C PHE A 313 -0.31 16.91 -17.27
N GLN A 314 -0.91 15.78 -17.61
CA GLN A 314 -1.18 14.68 -16.68
C GLN A 314 -1.44 13.36 -17.43
N GLY A 315 -1.28 12.23 -16.77
CA GLY A 315 -1.64 10.92 -17.33
C GLY A 315 -3.16 10.85 -17.54
N ALA A 316 -3.58 10.40 -18.71
CA ALA A 316 -5.01 10.36 -19.02
C ALA A 316 -5.77 9.37 -18.13
N MET A 317 -5.17 8.24 -17.78
CA MET A 317 -5.75 7.25 -16.88
C MET A 317 -5.86 7.82 -15.46
N THR A 318 -4.79 8.37 -14.91
CA THR A 318 -4.77 9.00 -13.59
C THR A 318 -5.79 10.14 -13.49
N TRP A 319 -5.90 10.97 -14.53
CA TRP A 319 -6.92 12.02 -14.59
C TRP A 319 -8.34 11.43 -14.55
N SER A 320 -8.60 10.38 -15.32
CA SER A 320 -9.93 9.76 -15.35
C SER A 320 -10.31 9.15 -14.00
N PHE A 321 -9.37 8.51 -13.32
CA PHE A 321 -9.53 8.00 -11.96
C PHE A 321 -9.87 9.11 -10.98
N LEU A 322 -9.02 10.14 -10.89
CA LEU A 322 -9.19 11.24 -9.96
C LEU A 322 -10.51 12.01 -10.18
N LYS A 323 -10.90 12.19 -11.45
CA LYS A 323 -12.17 12.84 -11.78
C LYS A 323 -13.35 11.99 -11.36
N THR A 324 -13.32 10.70 -11.63
CA THR A 324 -14.40 9.76 -11.26
C THR A 324 -14.61 9.72 -9.74
N ILE A 325 -13.54 9.56 -8.95
CA ILE A 325 -13.66 9.54 -7.48
C ILE A 325 -13.94 10.92 -6.86
N LYS A 326 -13.73 12.00 -7.62
CA LYS A 326 -14.15 13.35 -7.22
C LYS A 326 -15.65 13.52 -7.33
N GLU A 327 -16.26 13.01 -8.38
CA GLU A 327 -17.69 13.09 -8.62
C GLU A 327 -18.49 12.19 -7.69
N ASN A 328 -17.96 10.99 -7.37
CA ASN A 328 -18.57 10.06 -6.42
C ASN A 328 -17.49 9.37 -5.56
N SER A 329 -17.34 9.81 -4.32
CA SER A 329 -16.32 9.24 -3.40
C SER A 329 -16.70 7.88 -2.81
N SER A 330 -17.98 7.49 -2.89
CA SER A 330 -18.50 6.18 -2.43
C SER A 330 -18.80 5.23 -3.60
N ILE A 331 -18.07 5.40 -4.70
CA ILE A 331 -18.24 4.61 -5.92
C ILE A 331 -17.88 3.14 -5.69
N CYS A 332 -18.60 2.20 -6.33
CA CYS A 332 -18.21 0.80 -6.36
C CYS A 332 -17.20 0.54 -7.49
N TRP A 333 -16.54 -0.62 -7.44
CA TRP A 333 -15.51 -1.00 -8.42
C TRP A 333 -16.03 -1.04 -9.85
N ARG A 334 -17.26 -1.58 -10.05
CA ARG A 334 -17.93 -1.61 -11.34
C ARG A 334 -18.08 -0.21 -11.93
N ASP A 335 -18.71 0.68 -11.18
CA ASP A 335 -18.98 2.03 -11.64
C ASP A 335 -17.69 2.84 -11.83
N LEU A 336 -16.67 2.61 -11.00
CA LEU A 336 -15.35 3.22 -11.16
C LEU A 336 -14.79 2.94 -12.55
N ILE A 337 -14.65 1.66 -12.91
CA ILE A 337 -14.01 1.29 -14.17
C ILE A 337 -14.85 1.69 -15.40
N VAL A 338 -16.18 1.56 -15.31
CA VAL A 338 -17.11 1.98 -16.39
C VAL A 338 -17.05 3.48 -16.62
N ASN A 339 -17.06 4.28 -15.54
CA ASN A 339 -17.00 5.74 -15.63
C ASN A 339 -15.63 6.22 -16.15
N MET A 340 -14.53 5.62 -15.70
CA MET A 340 -13.21 5.92 -16.22
C MET A 340 -13.12 5.66 -17.73
N ARG A 341 -13.55 4.48 -18.21
CA ARG A 341 -13.59 4.12 -19.64
C ARG A 341 -14.45 5.08 -20.45
N SER A 342 -15.66 5.39 -19.95
CA SER A 342 -16.58 6.34 -20.59
C SER A 342 -15.97 7.73 -20.69
N LEU A 343 -15.30 8.20 -19.64
CA LEU A 343 -14.67 9.51 -19.60
C LEU A 343 -13.52 9.62 -20.60
N LEU A 344 -12.64 8.62 -20.65
CA LEU A 344 -11.53 8.56 -21.59
C LEU A 344 -12.03 8.52 -23.04
N LYS A 345 -13.03 7.67 -23.34
CA LYS A 345 -13.65 7.59 -24.67
C LYS A 345 -14.28 8.93 -25.09
N LYS A 346 -15.03 9.61 -24.20
CA LYS A 346 -15.60 10.94 -24.46
C LYS A 346 -14.52 11.99 -24.73
N SER A 347 -13.38 11.85 -24.08
CA SER A 347 -12.24 12.76 -24.24
C SER A 347 -11.31 12.36 -25.40
N LYS A 348 -11.69 11.36 -26.20
CA LYS A 348 -10.97 10.85 -27.38
C LYS A 348 -9.61 10.23 -27.05
N TYR A 349 -9.42 9.74 -25.83
CA TYR A 349 -8.29 8.90 -25.48
C TYR A 349 -8.57 7.45 -25.86
N THR A 350 -7.52 6.76 -26.33
CA THR A 350 -7.61 5.35 -26.75
C THR A 350 -7.36 4.38 -25.61
N GLN A 351 -6.86 4.87 -24.47
CA GLN A 351 -6.59 4.05 -23.27
C GLN A 351 -7.87 3.40 -22.74
N ILE A 352 -7.76 2.13 -22.41
CA ILE A 352 -8.85 1.34 -21.81
C ILE A 352 -8.37 0.85 -20.45
N PRO A 353 -8.75 1.51 -19.35
CA PRO A 353 -8.36 1.08 -18.01
C PRO A 353 -8.77 -0.35 -17.72
N MET A 354 -7.84 -1.11 -17.12
CA MET A 354 -8.04 -2.47 -16.66
C MET A 354 -8.20 -2.48 -15.14
N LEU A 355 -9.12 -3.29 -14.64
CA LEU A 355 -9.23 -3.62 -13.22
C LEU A 355 -8.78 -5.06 -13.04
N SER A 356 -7.89 -5.31 -12.10
CA SER A 356 -7.46 -6.66 -11.75
C SER A 356 -7.33 -6.85 -10.24
N SER A 357 -7.38 -8.09 -9.77
CA SER A 357 -7.24 -8.41 -8.35
C SER A 357 -6.60 -9.77 -8.12
N GLY A 358 -5.89 -9.92 -7.00
CA GLY A 358 -5.26 -11.17 -6.60
C GLY A 358 -6.26 -12.20 -6.05
N ASN A 359 -7.33 -11.73 -5.41
CA ASN A 359 -8.45 -12.52 -4.93
C ASN A 359 -9.72 -12.09 -5.68
N GLU A 360 -10.74 -12.94 -5.71
CA GLU A 360 -12.02 -12.60 -6.32
C GLU A 360 -12.60 -11.32 -5.68
N LEU A 361 -12.97 -10.36 -6.52
CA LEU A 361 -13.48 -9.06 -6.09
C LEU A 361 -14.98 -8.94 -6.41
N ASP A 362 -15.79 -8.69 -5.39
CA ASP A 362 -17.16 -8.25 -5.62
C ASP A 362 -17.18 -6.82 -6.15
N LEU A 363 -17.52 -6.69 -7.43
CA LEU A 363 -17.54 -5.41 -8.14
C LEU A 363 -18.57 -4.40 -7.60
N ASN A 364 -19.54 -4.85 -6.79
CA ASN A 364 -20.53 -3.98 -6.16
C ASN A 364 -20.01 -3.38 -4.84
N ASN A 365 -18.93 -3.92 -4.29
CA ASN A 365 -18.29 -3.33 -3.12
C ASN A 365 -17.71 -1.95 -3.43
N LYS A 366 -17.76 -1.09 -2.43
CA LYS A 366 -17.20 0.27 -2.52
C LYS A 366 -15.69 0.24 -2.65
N LEU A 367 -15.16 1.29 -3.29
CA LEU A 367 -13.73 1.52 -3.36
C LEU A 367 -13.11 1.52 -1.94
N CYS A 368 -12.04 0.75 -1.76
CA CYS A 368 -11.40 0.50 -0.46
C CYS A 368 -10.72 1.71 0.21
N LEU A 369 -10.72 2.89 -0.43
CA LEU A 369 -10.02 4.08 0.09
C LEU A 369 -10.78 4.81 1.22
N LEU A 370 -12.06 4.49 1.44
CA LEU A 370 -12.89 5.15 2.45
C LEU A 370 -12.66 4.60 3.84
#